data_090d4de2dce78284b113705e4c62e8d8
#
_entry.id   090d4de2dce78284b113705e4c62e8d8
#
_cell.length_a   1.000
_cell.length_b   1.000
_cell.length_c   1.000
_cell.angle_alpha   90.00
_cell.angle_beta   90.00
_cell.angle_gamma   90.00
#
_symmetry.space_group_name_H-M   'P 1'
#
loop_
_entity.id
_entity.type
_entity.pdbx_description
1 polymer ?
#
loop_
_entity_poly.entity_id
_entity_poly.type
_entity_poly.pdbx_seq_one_letter_code
_entity_poly.pdbx_strand_id
1 'polypeptide(L)'
;MNPTRRRILGQGVRAALLPAALPLVTGCAQLATTTHALQALPPGATLHEVSAQALRYRGRDAIKVEFTDAAIAAQRAGSFDNPTFVRIPAALQDGTIEVDLLGRLNGKGPPDARAFVGLAYRIVDRDQRFESVYLRPLNGLKKQPPPPRDRRAVQYFAYPDWRFPRLRDEYPDGRYEAGANIADDEWIALMLDIDGTRLTVSVDGRVALALAETKAAPARGDVGLWVGAGAEGYFSNLRVTPR
;
A
#
# COMPACT_ATOMS: atom_id res chain seq x y z
N MET A 1 65.70 -74.01 -35.19
CA MET A 1 65.25 -74.20 -33.85
C MET A 1 64.56 -72.89 -33.41
N ASN A 2 63.23 -72.96 -33.30
CA ASN A 2 62.36 -71.79 -33.14
C ASN A 2 61.75 -71.79 -31.76
N PRO A 3 61.67 -70.70 -31.03
CA PRO A 3 60.63 -70.60 -29.97
C PRO A 3 59.63 -69.48 -30.27
N THR A 4 58.44 -69.89 -30.17
CA THR A 4 57.16 -69.25 -30.35
C THR A 4 56.96 -68.08 -29.35
N ARG A 5 56.66 -66.86 -29.84
CA ARG A 5 56.21 -65.74 -29.01
C ARG A 5 54.68 -65.73 -28.91
N ARG A 6 54.11 -65.92 -27.71
CA ARG A 6 52.71 -65.74 -27.42
C ARG A 6 52.44 -64.21 -27.24
N ARG A 7 51.48 -63.69 -28.03
CA ARG A 7 50.89 -62.37 -27.87
C ARG A 7 49.79 -62.42 -26.82
N ILE A 8 49.91 -61.61 -25.78
CA ILE A 8 48.81 -61.42 -24.80
C ILE A 8 47.99 -60.20 -25.29
N LEU A 9 46.75 -60.47 -25.62
CA LEU A 9 45.76 -59.41 -25.93
C LEU A 9 45.27 -58.78 -24.61
N GLY A 10 45.64 -57.54 -24.36
CA GLY A 10 45.09 -56.75 -23.29
C GLY A 10 43.70 -56.24 -23.64
N GLN A 11 42.67 -56.67 -22.94
CA GLN A 11 41.34 -56.08 -23.02
C GLN A 11 41.31 -54.76 -22.25
N GLY A 12 41.21 -53.66 -22.98
CA GLY A 12 40.97 -52.31 -22.39
C GLY A 12 39.50 -52.18 -21.98
N VAL A 13 39.27 -52.10 -20.69
CA VAL A 13 37.96 -51.70 -20.12
C VAL A 13 37.77 -50.22 -20.35
N ARG A 14 36.84 -49.86 -21.23
CA ARG A 14 36.39 -48.46 -21.37
C ARG A 14 35.36 -48.17 -20.29
N ALA A 15 35.73 -47.38 -19.29
CA ALA A 15 34.76 -46.82 -18.33
C ALA A 15 33.97 -45.71 -19.02
N ALA A 16 32.67 -45.89 -19.18
CA ALA A 16 31.75 -44.88 -19.65
C ALA A 16 31.38 -43.94 -18.47
N LEU A 17 31.85 -42.72 -18.53
CA LEU A 17 31.42 -41.65 -17.62
C LEU A 17 30.02 -41.15 -18.08
N LEU A 18 28.98 -41.50 -17.33
CA LEU A 18 27.65 -40.92 -17.46
C LEU A 18 27.66 -39.51 -16.87
N PRO A 19 27.20 -38.48 -17.58
CA PRO A 19 27.05 -37.13 -16.98
C PRO A 19 25.87 -37.17 -15.99
N ALA A 20 26.16 -36.88 -14.73
CA ALA A 20 25.15 -36.64 -13.71
C ALA A 20 24.42 -35.33 -14.02
N ALA A 21 23.19 -35.40 -14.52
CA ALA A 21 22.30 -34.26 -14.67
C ALA A 21 21.86 -33.81 -13.26
N LEU A 22 22.39 -32.69 -12.78
CA LEU A 22 21.88 -31.99 -11.60
C LEU A 22 20.48 -31.43 -11.92
N PRO A 23 19.45 -31.70 -11.11
CA PRO A 23 18.15 -31.06 -11.29
C PRO A 23 18.29 -29.58 -10.96
N LEU A 24 18.03 -28.71 -11.93
CA LEU A 24 17.78 -27.30 -11.72
C LEU A 24 16.49 -27.14 -10.90
N VAL A 25 16.62 -27.05 -9.58
CA VAL A 25 15.51 -26.62 -8.73
C VAL A 25 15.28 -25.13 -8.99
N THR A 26 14.40 -24.82 -9.93
CA THR A 26 13.83 -23.48 -10.09
C THR A 26 12.90 -23.23 -8.90
N GLY A 27 13.48 -22.84 -7.76
CA GLY A 27 12.70 -22.32 -6.64
C GLY A 27 12.08 -21.01 -7.08
N CYS A 28 10.77 -20.98 -7.29
CA CYS A 28 10.01 -19.73 -7.26
C CYS A 28 10.25 -19.12 -5.87
N ALA A 29 11.10 -18.11 -5.77
CA ALA A 29 11.24 -17.32 -4.55
C ALA A 29 9.88 -16.67 -4.28
N GLN A 30 9.11 -17.25 -3.37
CA GLN A 30 7.88 -16.69 -2.90
C GLN A 30 8.25 -15.42 -2.15
N LEU A 31 7.79 -14.26 -2.65
CA LEU A 31 8.05 -12.97 -2.02
C LEU A 31 7.43 -12.99 -0.62
N ALA A 32 8.27 -12.77 0.41
CA ALA A 32 7.86 -12.91 1.80
C ALA A 32 6.91 -11.78 2.22
N THR A 33 5.86 -12.12 2.95
CA THR A 33 5.01 -11.13 3.64
C THR A 33 5.84 -10.38 4.66
N THR A 34 5.77 -9.05 4.64
CA THR A 34 6.35 -8.18 5.65
C THR A 34 5.26 -7.69 6.60
N THR A 35 5.48 -7.81 7.90
CA THR A 35 4.54 -7.35 8.93
C THR A 35 5.21 -6.33 9.85
N HIS A 36 4.51 -5.21 10.08
CA HIS A 36 4.92 -4.17 11.02
C HIS A 36 3.80 -3.96 12.05
N ALA A 37 4.08 -4.26 13.32
CA ALA A 37 3.11 -4.02 14.41
C ALA A 37 2.83 -2.52 14.64
N LEU A 38 3.70 -1.63 14.10
CA LEU A 38 3.64 -0.18 14.24
C LEU A 38 3.72 0.31 15.70
N GLN A 39 4.47 -0.39 16.53
CA GLN A 39 4.87 0.04 17.88
C GLN A 39 6.00 1.08 17.83
N ALA A 40 6.70 1.15 16.71
CA ALA A 40 7.73 2.11 16.35
C ALA A 40 7.69 2.33 14.84
N LEU A 41 8.32 3.41 14.36
CA LEU A 41 8.49 3.61 12.93
C LEU A 41 9.30 2.45 12.34
N PRO A 42 8.85 1.84 11.22
CA PRO A 42 9.60 0.80 10.54
C PRO A 42 10.98 1.29 10.10
N PRO A 43 12.00 0.40 10.08
CA PRO A 43 13.32 0.75 9.56
C PRO A 43 13.26 1.32 8.15
N GLY A 44 13.98 2.41 7.91
CA GLY A 44 14.01 3.09 6.62
C GLY A 44 12.77 3.94 6.30
N ALA A 45 11.83 4.07 7.24
CA ALA A 45 10.69 4.97 7.05
C ALA A 45 11.14 6.44 6.95
N THR A 46 10.50 7.19 6.05
CA THR A 46 10.72 8.63 5.88
C THR A 46 9.40 9.40 6.00
N LEU A 47 9.48 10.65 6.42
CA LEU A 47 8.32 11.50 6.67
C LEU A 47 8.23 12.57 5.58
N HIS A 48 7.05 12.71 4.96
CA HIS A 48 6.78 13.70 3.92
C HIS A 48 5.63 14.59 4.35
N GLU A 49 5.94 15.84 4.71
CA GLU A 49 5.00 16.87 5.18
C GLU A 49 4.16 16.47 6.41
N VAL A 50 4.54 15.38 7.07
CA VAL A 50 3.87 14.86 8.26
C VAL A 50 4.83 14.70 9.43
N SER A 51 4.28 14.75 10.64
CA SER A 51 4.91 14.24 11.86
C SER A 51 4.37 12.85 12.18
N ALA A 52 5.18 12.02 12.84
CA ALA A 52 4.79 10.68 13.24
C ALA A 52 5.23 10.40 14.68
N GLN A 53 4.37 9.78 15.45
CA GLN A 53 4.62 9.45 16.86
C GLN A 53 4.10 8.05 17.18
N ALA A 54 4.95 7.21 17.76
CA ALA A 54 4.53 5.92 18.32
C ALA A 54 3.82 6.14 19.66
N LEU A 55 2.65 5.54 19.82
CA LEU A 55 1.87 5.63 21.05
C LEU A 55 0.83 4.50 21.15
N ARG A 56 0.19 4.39 22.30
CA ARG A 56 -0.97 3.52 22.47
C ARG A 56 -2.26 4.33 22.38
N TYR A 57 -3.15 3.94 21.45
CA TYR A 57 -4.42 4.64 21.25
C TYR A 57 -5.57 3.63 21.13
N ARG A 58 -6.65 3.85 21.87
CA ARG A 58 -7.84 2.98 21.89
C ARG A 58 -7.52 1.49 21.94
N GLY A 59 -6.61 1.12 22.87
CA GLY A 59 -6.25 -0.28 23.15
C GLY A 59 -5.23 -0.90 22.20
N ARG A 60 -4.74 -0.17 21.17
CA ARG A 60 -3.73 -0.67 20.21
C ARG A 60 -2.45 0.16 20.25
N ASP A 61 -1.32 -0.47 20.02
CA ASP A 61 -0.08 0.22 19.68
C ASP A 61 -0.20 0.73 18.25
N ALA A 62 0.19 1.98 18.02
CA ALA A 62 -0.03 2.65 16.75
C ALA A 62 1.03 3.72 16.46
N ILE A 63 1.17 4.08 15.18
CA ILE A 63 1.81 5.31 14.76
C ILE A 63 0.71 6.34 14.50
N LYS A 64 0.72 7.44 15.25
CA LYS A 64 -0.05 8.65 14.96
C LYS A 64 0.66 9.42 13.86
N VAL A 65 -0.07 9.83 12.83
CA VAL A 65 0.42 10.65 11.72
C VAL A 65 -0.49 11.87 11.56
N GLU A 66 0.10 13.05 11.45
CA GLU A 66 -0.62 14.31 11.15
C GLU A 66 0.30 15.28 10.39
N PHE A 67 -0.26 16.27 9.73
CA PHE A 67 0.53 17.30 9.05
C PHE A 67 1.47 18.03 10.02
N THR A 68 2.66 18.40 9.53
CA THR A 68 3.54 19.34 10.23
C THR A 68 2.89 20.72 10.31
N ASP A 69 3.32 21.55 11.26
CA ASP A 69 2.81 22.94 11.36
C ASP A 69 3.15 23.74 10.08
N ALA A 70 4.29 23.45 9.43
CA ALA A 70 4.65 24.05 8.14
C ALA A 70 3.67 23.66 7.04
N ALA A 71 3.31 22.38 6.94
CA ALA A 71 2.33 21.88 5.98
C ALA A 71 0.93 22.49 6.23
N ILE A 72 0.53 22.64 7.51
CA ILE A 72 -0.72 23.30 7.87
C ILE A 72 -0.71 24.77 7.42
N ALA A 73 0.40 25.49 7.65
CA ALA A 73 0.52 26.88 7.22
C ALA A 73 0.45 27.02 5.70
N ALA A 74 1.17 26.18 4.96
CA ALA A 74 1.15 26.15 3.49
C ALA A 74 -0.25 25.80 2.94
N GLN A 75 -0.94 24.84 3.55
CA GLN A 75 -2.31 24.47 3.18
C GLN A 75 -3.29 25.66 3.39
N ARG A 76 -3.18 26.38 4.51
CA ARG A 76 -4.00 27.57 4.77
C ARG A 76 -3.72 28.72 3.80
N ALA A 77 -2.48 28.83 3.32
CA ALA A 77 -2.07 29.80 2.31
C ALA A 77 -2.48 29.38 0.87
N GLY A 78 -3.07 28.19 0.69
CA GLY A 78 -3.44 27.69 -0.63
C GLY A 78 -2.25 27.28 -1.52
N SER A 79 -1.06 27.17 -0.95
CA SER A 79 0.18 26.82 -1.66
C SER A 79 0.61 25.36 -1.47
N PHE A 80 -0.20 24.56 -0.78
CA PHE A 80 0.14 23.18 -0.43
C PHE A 80 -0.32 22.19 -1.49
N ASP A 81 0.62 21.49 -2.09
CA ASP A 81 0.39 20.44 -3.07
C ASP A 81 1.50 19.37 -3.01
N ASN A 82 1.77 18.85 -1.83
CA ASN A 82 2.80 17.85 -1.62
C ASN A 82 2.18 16.52 -1.13
N PRO A 83 2.87 15.38 -1.34
CA PRO A 83 2.49 14.13 -0.70
C PRO A 83 2.56 14.24 0.82
N THR A 84 1.65 13.55 1.52
CA THR A 84 1.48 13.63 2.98
C THR A 84 1.40 12.23 3.56
N PHE A 85 2.54 11.61 3.82
CA PHE A 85 2.59 10.25 4.36
C PHE A 85 3.89 9.93 5.10
N VAL A 86 3.83 8.88 5.90
CA VAL A 86 5.01 8.13 6.33
C VAL A 86 5.29 7.08 5.27
N ARG A 87 6.36 7.22 4.48
CA ARG A 87 6.80 6.25 3.48
C ARG A 87 7.55 5.11 4.16
N ILE A 88 7.21 3.88 3.82
CA ILE A 88 7.79 2.64 4.34
C ILE A 88 8.31 1.82 3.16
N PRO A 89 9.62 1.42 3.14
CA PRO A 89 10.17 0.58 2.09
C PRO A 89 9.41 -0.75 1.98
N ALA A 90 8.92 -1.08 0.78
CA ALA A 90 8.12 -2.28 0.55
C ALA A 90 8.39 -2.95 -0.80
N ALA A 91 8.85 -2.21 -1.82
CA ALA A 91 9.09 -2.69 -3.17
C ALA A 91 7.89 -3.49 -3.75
N LEU A 92 6.67 -3.06 -3.46
CA LEU A 92 5.43 -3.69 -3.91
C LEU A 92 5.05 -3.18 -5.31
N GLN A 93 4.72 -4.11 -6.22
CA GLN A 93 4.01 -3.79 -7.46
C GLN A 93 2.59 -4.34 -7.40
N ASP A 94 2.45 -5.64 -7.19
CA ASP A 94 1.19 -6.36 -7.05
C ASP A 94 1.16 -7.14 -5.74
N GLY A 95 -0.02 -7.40 -5.20
CA GLY A 95 -0.19 -8.09 -3.93
C GLY A 95 -1.21 -7.44 -3.03
N THR A 96 -1.13 -7.69 -1.72
CA THR A 96 -2.06 -7.12 -0.75
C THR A 96 -1.36 -6.21 0.25
N ILE A 97 -2.08 -5.16 0.66
CA ILE A 97 -1.71 -4.29 1.78
C ILE A 97 -2.88 -4.30 2.76
N GLU A 98 -2.60 -4.65 4.00
CA GLU A 98 -3.58 -4.67 5.10
C GLU A 98 -3.11 -3.74 6.22
N VAL A 99 -4.00 -2.97 6.80
CA VAL A 99 -3.71 -2.11 7.94
C VAL A 99 -4.97 -1.88 8.78
N ASP A 100 -4.80 -1.81 10.09
CA ASP A 100 -5.81 -1.22 10.96
C ASP A 100 -5.55 0.29 11.04
N LEU A 101 -6.52 1.10 10.68
CA LEU A 101 -6.41 2.55 10.74
C LEU A 101 -7.59 3.21 11.43
N LEU A 102 -7.37 4.40 11.95
CA LEU A 102 -8.37 5.23 12.57
C LEU A 102 -8.10 6.67 12.18
N GLY A 103 -9.13 7.38 11.72
CA GLY A 103 -9.04 8.80 11.38
C GLY A 103 -9.95 9.66 12.26
N ARG A 104 -9.46 10.83 12.69
CA ARG A 104 -10.25 11.83 13.37
C ARG A 104 -9.80 13.24 12.99
N LEU A 105 -10.64 14.25 13.26
CA LEU A 105 -10.24 15.64 13.08
C LEU A 105 -9.27 16.07 14.18
N ASN A 106 -8.23 16.83 13.80
CA ASN A 106 -7.27 17.44 14.73
C ASN A 106 -7.60 18.91 15.07
N GLY A 107 -8.69 19.47 14.54
CA GLY A 107 -9.10 20.85 14.75
C GLY A 107 -8.26 21.90 14.00
N LYS A 108 -7.28 21.50 13.20
CA LYS A 108 -6.35 22.41 12.51
C LYS A 108 -6.64 22.54 11.00
N GLY A 109 -7.58 21.77 10.47
CA GLY A 109 -7.87 21.68 9.03
C GLY A 109 -8.98 22.63 8.54
N PRO A 110 -9.27 22.55 7.23
CA PRO A 110 -10.36 23.31 6.62
C PRO A 110 -11.73 22.77 7.06
N PRO A 111 -12.81 23.55 6.91
CA PRO A 111 -14.17 23.16 7.33
C PRO A 111 -14.72 21.92 6.61
N ASP A 112 -14.19 21.63 5.44
CA ASP A 112 -14.56 20.45 4.63
C ASP A 112 -13.68 19.22 4.91
N ALA A 113 -12.81 19.25 5.90
CA ALA A 113 -12.07 18.07 6.37
C ALA A 113 -13.02 16.96 6.82
N ARG A 114 -12.69 15.71 6.50
CA ARG A 114 -13.53 14.52 6.78
C ARG A 114 -12.76 13.40 7.47
N ALA A 115 -11.73 13.78 8.28
CA ALA A 115 -10.86 12.84 8.99
C ALA A 115 -10.11 11.90 8.03
N PHE A 116 -9.54 12.45 6.98
CA PHE A 116 -8.93 11.72 5.87
C PHE A 116 -7.75 10.86 6.31
N VAL A 117 -7.84 9.54 6.13
CA VAL A 117 -6.82 8.56 6.49
C VAL A 117 -6.80 7.42 5.50
N GLY A 118 -5.62 6.91 5.13
CA GLY A 118 -5.54 5.84 4.14
C GLY A 118 -4.14 5.34 3.88
N LEU A 119 -3.98 4.70 2.73
CA LEU A 119 -2.72 4.14 2.26
C LEU A 119 -2.35 4.76 0.91
N ALA A 120 -1.08 5.17 0.78
CA ALA A 120 -0.43 5.35 -0.51
C ALA A 120 0.33 4.07 -0.87
N TYR A 121 0.46 3.76 -2.16
CA TYR A 121 1.19 2.59 -2.62
C TYR A 121 1.82 2.85 -3.99
N ARG A 122 2.77 2.00 -4.38
CA ARG A 122 3.57 2.20 -5.59
C ARG A 122 4.22 3.57 -5.61
N ILE A 123 4.74 4.02 -4.44
CA ILE A 123 5.41 5.30 -4.30
C ILE A 123 6.74 5.24 -5.00
N VAL A 124 6.94 6.05 -6.04
CA VAL A 124 8.13 6.12 -6.88
C VAL A 124 8.49 7.58 -7.21
N ASP A 125 9.54 7.80 -8.01
CA ASP A 125 9.97 9.10 -8.55
C ASP A 125 10.16 10.17 -7.45
N ARG A 126 10.85 9.79 -6.37
CA ARG A 126 11.07 10.66 -5.20
C ARG A 126 9.75 11.22 -4.65
N ASP A 127 8.76 10.31 -4.48
CA ASP A 127 7.43 10.58 -3.92
C ASP A 127 6.50 11.42 -4.82
N GLN A 128 6.91 11.72 -6.04
CA GLN A 128 6.12 12.53 -6.97
C GLN A 128 5.11 11.69 -7.80
N ARG A 129 5.10 10.36 -7.67
CA ARG A 129 4.14 9.49 -8.31
C ARG A 129 3.76 8.34 -7.39
N PHE A 130 2.46 8.18 -7.13
CA PHE A 130 1.89 7.11 -6.32
C PHE A 130 0.39 6.98 -6.57
N GLU A 131 -0.16 5.86 -6.15
CA GLU A 131 -1.60 5.65 -6.04
C GLU A 131 -2.02 5.66 -4.56
N SER A 132 -3.26 5.99 -4.28
CA SER A 132 -3.77 6.01 -2.91
C SER A 132 -5.23 5.60 -2.84
N VAL A 133 -5.56 4.92 -1.76
CA VAL A 133 -6.94 4.74 -1.29
C VAL A 133 -7.04 5.36 0.09
N TYR A 134 -7.98 6.26 0.25
CA TYR A 134 -8.25 6.86 1.56
C TYR A 134 -9.73 6.81 1.93
N LEU A 135 -9.95 6.85 3.21
CA LEU A 135 -11.27 6.90 3.82
C LEU A 135 -11.61 8.33 4.26
N ARG A 136 -12.89 8.61 4.25
CA ARG A 136 -13.52 9.80 4.85
C ARG A 136 -14.46 9.34 5.96
N PRO A 137 -13.96 9.05 7.17
CA PRO A 137 -14.77 8.51 8.25
C PRO A 137 -16.02 9.32 8.57
N LEU A 138 -15.97 10.67 8.44
CA LEU A 138 -17.14 11.55 8.62
C LEU A 138 -18.17 11.47 7.47
N ASN A 139 -17.86 10.77 6.37
CA ASN A 139 -18.81 10.40 5.32
C ASN A 139 -19.28 8.94 5.45
N GLY A 140 -18.84 8.22 6.47
CA GLY A 140 -19.25 6.85 6.71
C GLY A 140 -20.74 6.72 7.02
N LEU A 141 -21.37 5.62 6.62
CA LEU A 141 -22.81 5.39 6.77
C LEU A 141 -23.27 5.40 8.23
N LYS A 142 -22.39 5.06 9.19
CA LYS A 142 -22.68 5.20 10.64
C LYS A 142 -22.95 6.67 11.05
N LYS A 143 -22.45 7.64 10.29
CA LYS A 143 -22.66 9.09 10.55
C LYS A 143 -23.90 9.63 9.83
N GLN A 144 -24.60 8.81 9.03
CA GLN A 144 -25.79 9.18 8.26
C GLN A 144 -25.60 10.47 7.42
N PRO A 145 -24.50 10.58 6.62
CA PRO A 145 -24.26 11.78 5.83
C PRO A 145 -25.31 11.91 4.73
N PRO A 146 -25.76 13.14 4.39
CA PRO A 146 -26.67 13.33 3.28
C PRO A 146 -26.00 13.01 1.95
N PRO A 147 -26.78 12.63 0.89
CA PRO A 147 -26.26 12.50 -0.46
C PRO A 147 -25.60 13.79 -0.94
N PRO A 148 -24.52 13.72 -1.75
CA PRO A 148 -23.87 12.50 -2.26
C PRO A 148 -22.77 11.94 -1.31
N ARG A 149 -22.65 12.44 -0.07
CA ARG A 149 -21.57 12.07 0.86
C ARG A 149 -21.66 10.63 1.34
N ASP A 150 -22.86 10.07 1.41
CA ASP A 150 -23.15 8.66 1.73
C ASP A 150 -22.44 7.66 0.79
N ARG A 151 -22.13 8.08 -0.45
CA ARG A 151 -21.39 7.29 -1.45
C ARG A 151 -19.92 7.66 -1.56
N ARG A 152 -19.38 8.46 -0.63
CA ARG A 152 -18.04 9.06 -0.71
C ARG A 152 -17.21 8.82 0.54
N ALA A 153 -17.34 7.65 1.16
CA ALA A 153 -16.55 7.26 2.32
C ALA A 153 -15.19 6.67 1.93
N VAL A 154 -15.10 6.00 0.78
CA VAL A 154 -13.86 5.44 0.20
C VAL A 154 -13.54 6.19 -1.08
N GLN A 155 -12.27 6.54 -1.29
CA GLN A 155 -11.81 7.22 -2.50
C GLN A 155 -10.48 6.66 -2.97
N TYR A 156 -10.39 6.35 -4.26
CA TYR A 156 -9.13 6.13 -4.98
C TYR A 156 -8.65 7.44 -5.63
N PHE A 157 -7.34 7.64 -5.73
CA PHE A 157 -6.70 8.62 -6.59
C PHE A 157 -5.30 8.19 -7.02
N ALA A 158 -4.76 8.80 -8.09
CA ALA A 158 -3.38 8.67 -8.49
C ALA A 158 -2.73 10.06 -8.61
N TYR A 159 -1.64 10.25 -7.87
CA TYR A 159 -0.88 11.50 -7.83
C TYR A 159 0.18 11.51 -8.94
N PRO A 160 0.40 12.64 -9.62
CA PRO A 160 -0.22 13.97 -9.40
C PRO A 160 -1.51 14.19 -10.19
N ASP A 161 -1.75 13.47 -11.27
CA ASP A 161 -2.69 13.88 -12.33
C ASP A 161 -4.14 13.51 -12.06
N TRP A 162 -4.39 12.40 -11.37
CA TRP A 162 -5.72 11.82 -11.20
C TRP A 162 -6.23 11.96 -9.77
N ARG A 163 -6.38 13.22 -9.30
CA ARG A 163 -6.96 13.49 -7.98
C ARG A 163 -8.48 13.43 -8.02
N PHE A 164 -9.11 13.44 -6.85
CA PHE A 164 -10.57 13.27 -6.74
C PHE A 164 -11.39 14.30 -7.54
N PRO A 165 -11.00 15.59 -7.72
CA PRO A 165 -11.79 16.49 -8.55
C PRO A 165 -11.82 16.02 -9.99
N ARG A 166 -10.67 15.76 -10.59
CA ARG A 166 -10.58 15.27 -11.97
C ARG A 166 -11.30 13.93 -12.17
N LEU A 167 -11.16 13.00 -11.21
CA LEU A 167 -11.86 11.71 -11.27
C LEU A 167 -13.39 11.90 -11.27
N ARG A 168 -13.93 12.86 -10.52
CA ARG A 168 -15.36 13.18 -10.53
C ARG A 168 -15.82 13.85 -11.82
N ASP A 169 -14.99 14.73 -12.37
CA ASP A 169 -15.31 15.46 -13.61
C ASP A 169 -15.31 14.52 -14.81
N GLU A 170 -14.30 13.64 -14.91
CA GLU A 170 -14.18 12.71 -16.04
C GLU A 170 -15.04 11.44 -15.87
N TYR A 171 -15.37 11.06 -14.60
CA TYR A 171 -16.17 9.87 -14.26
C TYR A 171 -17.31 10.24 -13.30
N PRO A 172 -18.34 10.95 -13.80
CA PRO A 172 -19.45 11.44 -12.97
C PRO A 172 -20.34 10.31 -12.40
N ASP A 173 -20.17 9.08 -12.88
CA ASP A 173 -20.81 7.89 -12.32
C ASP A 173 -20.26 7.50 -10.92
N GLY A 174 -19.17 8.14 -10.48
CA GLY A 174 -18.59 7.97 -9.17
C GLY A 174 -17.84 6.64 -8.97
N ARG A 175 -17.43 5.96 -10.05
CA ARG A 175 -16.79 4.63 -10.02
C ARG A 175 -15.51 4.56 -9.17
N TYR A 176 -14.87 5.69 -8.86
CA TYR A 176 -13.65 5.78 -8.03
C TYR A 176 -13.94 6.13 -6.57
N GLU A 177 -15.21 6.16 -6.18
CA GLU A 177 -15.68 6.40 -4.81
C GLU A 177 -16.70 5.34 -4.40
N ALA A 178 -16.84 5.12 -3.09
CA ALA A 178 -17.86 4.23 -2.55
C ALA A 178 -18.30 4.65 -1.14
N GLY A 179 -19.49 4.22 -0.75
CA GLY A 179 -19.95 4.25 0.63
C GLY A 179 -19.28 3.15 1.45
N ALA A 180 -19.13 3.35 2.77
CA ALA A 180 -18.69 2.32 3.71
C ALA A 180 -19.33 2.54 5.08
N ASN A 181 -19.54 1.45 5.83
CA ASN A 181 -20.16 1.51 7.17
C ASN A 181 -19.10 1.79 8.25
N ILE A 182 -18.51 2.97 8.21
CA ILE A 182 -17.43 3.44 9.10
C ILE A 182 -17.83 4.71 9.85
N ALA A 183 -17.07 5.07 10.88
CA ALA A 183 -17.12 6.37 11.55
C ALA A 183 -15.72 6.84 11.93
N ASP A 184 -15.61 8.12 12.27
CA ASP A 184 -14.39 8.70 12.84
C ASP A 184 -14.13 8.17 14.26
N ASP A 185 -12.87 8.19 14.66
CA ASP A 185 -12.42 7.76 15.98
C ASP A 185 -12.75 6.27 16.31
N GLU A 186 -12.91 5.44 15.27
CA GLU A 186 -13.05 3.98 15.35
C GLU A 186 -11.94 3.30 14.56
N TRP A 187 -11.47 2.12 15.03
CA TRP A 187 -10.55 1.29 14.25
C TRP A 187 -11.27 0.65 13.09
N ILE A 188 -10.68 0.77 11.91
CA ILE A 188 -11.19 0.26 10.63
C ILE A 188 -10.10 -0.63 10.03
N ALA A 189 -10.45 -1.85 9.66
CA ALA A 189 -9.56 -2.73 8.90
C ALA A 189 -9.66 -2.39 7.42
N LEU A 190 -8.59 -1.87 6.84
CA LEU A 190 -8.47 -1.57 5.40
C LEU A 190 -7.58 -2.60 4.73
N MET A 191 -8.05 -3.20 3.63
CA MET A 191 -7.26 -4.09 2.78
C MET A 191 -7.35 -3.62 1.33
N LEU A 192 -6.20 -3.57 0.66
CA LEU A 192 -6.05 -3.34 -0.78
C LEU A 192 -5.53 -4.63 -1.41
N ASP A 193 -6.23 -5.16 -2.42
CA ASP A 193 -5.75 -6.23 -3.29
C ASP A 193 -5.47 -5.64 -4.67
N ILE A 194 -4.19 -5.65 -5.07
CA ILE A 194 -3.64 -4.94 -6.22
C ILE A 194 -3.14 -5.98 -7.23
N ASP A 195 -3.63 -5.91 -8.49
CA ASP A 195 -3.24 -6.82 -9.56
C ASP A 195 -3.21 -6.06 -10.90
N GLY A 196 -2.03 -5.64 -11.34
CA GLY A 196 -1.85 -4.77 -12.50
C GLY A 196 -2.58 -3.44 -12.31
N THR A 197 -3.59 -3.19 -13.12
CA THR A 197 -4.49 -2.02 -13.02
C THR A 197 -5.77 -2.32 -12.26
N ARG A 198 -5.98 -3.55 -11.79
CA ARG A 198 -7.15 -3.90 -10.97
C ARG A 198 -6.86 -3.60 -9.50
N LEU A 199 -7.87 -3.09 -8.81
CA LEU A 199 -7.81 -2.82 -7.39
C LEU A 199 -9.12 -3.24 -6.73
N THR A 200 -9.03 -4.06 -5.68
CA THR A 200 -10.15 -4.33 -4.78
C THR A 200 -9.86 -3.74 -3.41
N VAL A 201 -10.78 -2.95 -2.90
CA VAL A 201 -10.69 -2.33 -1.57
C VAL A 201 -11.72 -2.97 -0.66
N SER A 202 -11.25 -3.57 0.43
CA SER A 202 -12.12 -4.09 1.48
C SER A 202 -12.01 -3.24 2.74
N VAL A 203 -13.15 -2.97 3.36
CA VAL A 203 -13.29 -2.23 4.60
C VAL A 203 -14.03 -3.12 5.59
N ASP A 204 -13.44 -3.40 6.75
CA ASP A 204 -13.95 -4.31 7.77
C ASP A 204 -14.39 -5.67 7.18
N GLY A 205 -13.55 -6.23 6.28
CA GLY A 205 -13.75 -7.52 5.63
C GLY A 205 -14.81 -7.53 4.51
N ARG A 206 -15.38 -6.39 4.14
CA ARG A 206 -16.38 -6.28 3.06
C ARG A 206 -15.81 -5.48 1.90
N VAL A 207 -15.98 -5.98 0.67
CA VAL A 207 -15.60 -5.23 -0.53
C VAL A 207 -16.44 -3.95 -0.60
N ALA A 208 -15.76 -2.81 -0.57
CA ALA A 208 -16.38 -1.49 -0.66
C ALA A 208 -16.20 -0.89 -2.07
N LEU A 209 -15.02 -1.05 -2.69
CA LEU A 209 -14.71 -0.52 -4.01
C LEU A 209 -13.97 -1.58 -4.83
N ALA A 210 -14.36 -1.76 -6.09
CA ALA A 210 -13.66 -2.62 -7.03
C ALA A 210 -13.45 -1.86 -8.36
N LEU A 211 -12.18 -1.68 -8.73
CA LEU A 211 -11.77 -0.99 -9.95
C LEU A 211 -11.20 -2.00 -10.95
N ALA A 212 -11.70 -2.01 -12.16
CA ALA A 212 -11.11 -2.76 -13.27
C ALA A 212 -9.85 -2.03 -13.81
N GLU A 213 -9.79 -0.71 -13.62
CA GLU A 213 -8.71 0.15 -14.12
C GLU A 213 -8.38 1.26 -13.12
N THR A 214 -7.19 1.21 -12.55
CA THR A 214 -6.54 2.32 -11.84
C THR A 214 -5.88 3.28 -12.84
N LYS A 215 -5.50 4.49 -12.41
CA LYS A 215 -5.09 5.57 -13.32
C LYS A 215 -3.59 5.75 -13.47
N ALA A 216 -2.78 5.10 -12.64
CA ALA A 216 -1.34 5.08 -12.81
C ALA A 216 -0.87 3.77 -13.44
N ALA A 217 0.19 3.83 -14.24
CA ALA A 217 0.86 2.64 -14.72
C ALA A 217 1.43 1.84 -13.53
N PRO A 218 1.26 0.51 -13.50
CA PRO A 218 1.87 -0.32 -12.45
C PRO A 218 3.36 -0.07 -12.30
N ALA A 219 3.81 0.11 -11.08
CA ALA A 219 5.21 0.35 -10.74
C ALA A 219 5.58 -0.37 -9.45
N ARG A 220 6.83 -0.82 -9.33
CA ARG A 220 7.35 -1.36 -8.08
C ARG A 220 7.79 -0.20 -7.20
N GLY A 221 7.12 0.00 -6.07
CA GLY A 221 7.35 1.13 -5.19
C GLY A 221 7.04 0.84 -3.72
N ASP A 222 7.12 1.86 -2.90
CA ASP A 222 6.91 1.78 -1.46
C ASP A 222 5.44 1.99 -1.07
N VAL A 223 5.16 1.76 0.22
CA VAL A 223 3.84 1.96 0.84
C VAL A 223 3.90 3.19 1.74
N GLY A 224 2.78 3.91 1.88
CA GLY A 224 2.69 5.10 2.72
C GLY A 224 1.48 5.08 3.66
N LEU A 225 1.69 5.46 4.93
CA LEU A 225 0.61 5.76 5.85
C LEU A 225 0.17 7.19 5.56
N TRP A 226 -0.94 7.33 4.83
CA TRP A 226 -1.38 8.60 4.26
C TRP A 226 -2.42 9.29 5.14
N VAL A 227 -2.32 10.62 5.27
CA VAL A 227 -3.32 11.48 5.91
C VAL A 227 -3.62 12.70 5.06
N GLY A 228 -4.84 13.23 5.16
CA GLY A 228 -5.21 14.49 4.52
C GLY A 228 -5.30 15.66 5.49
N ALA A 229 -5.51 16.86 4.94
CA ALA A 229 -5.58 18.10 5.70
C ALA A 229 -6.64 18.04 6.82
N GLY A 230 -6.25 18.49 8.02
CA GLY A 230 -7.14 18.55 9.18
C GLY A 230 -7.42 17.22 9.87
N ALA A 231 -6.74 16.16 9.45
CA ALA A 231 -6.86 14.84 10.08
C ALA A 231 -5.61 14.49 10.90
N GLU A 232 -5.83 13.72 11.94
CA GLU A 232 -4.83 12.85 12.54
C GLU A 232 -5.24 11.39 12.29
N GLY A 233 -4.30 10.62 11.73
CA GLY A 233 -4.46 9.19 11.45
C GLY A 233 -3.67 8.35 12.44
N TYR A 234 -4.25 7.24 12.88
CA TYR A 234 -3.58 6.23 13.71
C TYR A 234 -3.52 4.94 12.91
N PHE A 235 -2.35 4.32 12.85
CA PHE A 235 -2.11 3.12 12.05
C PHE A 235 -1.49 2.03 12.92
N SER A 236 -1.98 0.81 12.76
CA SER A 236 -1.54 -0.39 13.50
C SER A 236 -1.53 -1.60 12.55
N ASN A 237 -0.73 -2.62 12.86
CA ASN A 237 -0.77 -3.92 12.17
C ASN A 237 -0.65 -3.83 10.63
N LEU A 238 0.32 -3.08 10.11
CA LEU A 238 0.58 -3.04 8.66
C LEU A 238 1.15 -4.37 8.19
N ARG A 239 0.53 -4.97 7.19
CA ARG A 239 1.02 -6.17 6.49
C ARG A 239 1.09 -5.90 5.00
N VAL A 240 2.22 -6.24 4.38
CA VAL A 240 2.44 -6.14 2.94
C VAL A 240 2.82 -7.52 2.42
N THR A 241 2.01 -8.06 1.50
CA THR A 241 2.21 -9.38 0.89
C THR A 241 2.36 -9.21 -0.62
N PRO A 242 3.58 -9.18 -1.17
CA PRO A 242 3.81 -9.15 -2.61
C PRO A 242 3.32 -10.43 -3.30
N ARG A 243 2.93 -10.28 -4.57
CA ARG A 243 2.51 -11.38 -5.45
C ARG A 243 3.51 -11.56 -6.58
#